data_ee3742ca336e5365399913d0a6f7435e
#
_entry.id   ee3742ca336e5365399913d0a6f7435e
#
_cell.length_a   1.000
_cell.length_b   1.000
_cell.length_c   1.000
_cell.angle_alpha   90.00
_cell.angle_beta   90.00
_cell.angle_gamma   90.00
#
_symmetry.space_group_name_H-M   'P 1'
#
loop_
_entity.id
_entity.type
_entity.pdbx_description
1 polymer ?
#
loop_
_entity_poly.entity_id
_entity_poly.type
_entity_poly.pdbx_seq_one_letter_code
_entity_poly.pdbx_strand_id
1 'polypeptide(L)'
;MALNVGVIGLGTIGKPMALRVLKAGFPLRVYDVRDEPVIDLRNAGATACKSSAEVAARSDVVISLVLDGAQTDDVVFGARGIINTIESGAIFATGSTLGPAPVLKIAAALAGKGCATIDMPITGGYLAASEGKLALMVGGDEAVLARAMPVFSSFAHVITRAGGIGAGQAAKLAHQLIMSVNVLGLLEGLSLGVAGGVQPDVLKQIIRDGIANSSVLALWNDMGPRWKKMLEASAPGSELPNMRKDLHTALELARELGVKLPVGTQVSQIADAGIATGRYNPLL
;
A
#
# COMPACT_ATOMS: atom_id res chain seq x y z
N MET A 1 -4.04 -17.75 24.06
CA MET A 1 -3.29 -16.51 24.38
C MET A 1 -3.49 -15.53 23.24
N ALA A 2 -3.48 -14.23 23.53
CA ALA A 2 -3.52 -13.22 22.48
C ALA A 2 -2.22 -13.26 21.65
N LEU A 3 -2.33 -13.07 20.34
CA LEU A 3 -1.16 -13.01 19.44
C LEU A 3 -0.34 -11.75 19.74
N ASN A 4 0.98 -11.87 19.79
CA ASN A 4 1.90 -10.74 19.85
C ASN A 4 2.10 -10.21 18.44
N VAL A 5 1.87 -8.93 18.23
CA VAL A 5 1.96 -8.30 16.91
C VAL A 5 3.16 -7.38 16.84
N GLY A 6 3.90 -7.47 15.75
CA GLY A 6 4.96 -6.54 15.39
C GLY A 6 4.56 -5.69 14.18
N VAL A 7 4.79 -4.38 14.22
CA VAL A 7 4.59 -3.50 13.07
C VAL A 7 5.88 -2.72 12.78
N ILE A 8 6.35 -2.84 11.54
CA ILE A 8 7.56 -2.19 11.03
C ILE A 8 7.14 -1.25 9.89
N GLY A 9 7.55 0.02 10.00
CA GLY A 9 7.10 1.07 9.08
C GLY A 9 5.81 1.74 9.58
N LEU A 10 5.98 2.92 10.19
CA LEU A 10 4.93 3.71 10.84
C LEU A 10 4.63 4.99 10.05
N GLY A 11 4.60 4.86 8.73
CA GLY A 11 4.24 5.93 7.81
C GLY A 11 2.74 6.27 7.85
N THR A 12 2.28 6.92 6.79
CA THR A 12 0.89 7.42 6.65
C THR A 12 -0.17 6.33 6.88
N ILE A 13 0.13 5.08 6.56
CA ILE A 13 -0.78 3.94 6.75
C ILE A 13 -0.40 3.12 7.98
N GLY A 14 0.90 2.88 8.21
CA GLY A 14 1.37 1.99 9.28
C GLY A 14 1.03 2.49 10.68
N LYS A 15 1.19 3.79 10.95
CA LYS A 15 0.87 4.38 12.26
C LYS A 15 -0.63 4.24 12.62
N PRO A 16 -1.59 4.69 11.80
CA PRO A 16 -3.01 4.51 12.13
C PRO A 16 -3.42 3.03 12.18
N MET A 17 -2.87 2.16 11.33
CA MET A 17 -3.09 0.73 11.39
C MET A 17 -2.59 0.15 12.74
N ALA A 18 -1.38 0.50 13.19
CA ALA A 18 -0.83 0.07 14.47
C ALA A 18 -1.69 0.51 15.67
N LEU A 19 -2.26 1.73 15.62
CA LEU A 19 -3.21 2.20 16.63
C LEU A 19 -4.49 1.35 16.65
N ARG A 20 -4.95 0.86 15.51
CA ARG A 20 -6.11 -0.06 15.44
C ARG A 20 -5.79 -1.40 16.07
N VAL A 21 -4.59 -1.95 15.84
CA VAL A 21 -4.10 -3.19 16.48
C VAL A 21 -4.07 -3.04 18.01
N LEU A 22 -3.53 -1.94 18.53
CA LEU A 22 -3.56 -1.62 19.96
C LEU A 22 -4.98 -1.53 20.52
N LYS A 23 -5.86 -0.79 19.82
CA LYS A 23 -7.26 -0.63 20.23
C LYS A 23 -8.02 -1.95 20.29
N ALA A 24 -7.64 -2.93 19.47
CA ALA A 24 -8.20 -4.29 19.50
C ALA A 24 -7.63 -5.15 20.64
N GLY A 25 -6.70 -4.64 21.44
CA GLY A 25 -6.15 -5.30 22.63
C GLY A 25 -4.97 -6.25 22.37
N PHE A 26 -4.36 -6.22 21.16
CA PHE A 26 -3.17 -7.01 20.90
C PHE A 26 -1.92 -6.37 21.53
N PRO A 27 -1.05 -7.14 22.20
CA PRO A 27 0.29 -6.70 22.54
C PRO A 27 1.04 -6.31 21.28
N LEU A 28 1.55 -5.07 21.22
CA LEU A 28 2.13 -4.50 20.00
C LEU A 28 3.58 -4.06 20.21
N ARG A 29 4.47 -4.46 19.30
CA ARG A 29 5.85 -4.00 19.16
C ARG A 29 5.97 -3.18 17.89
N VAL A 30 6.70 -2.08 17.94
CA VAL A 30 6.79 -1.16 16.80
C VAL A 30 8.20 -0.69 16.54
N TYR A 31 8.51 -0.49 15.25
CA TYR A 31 9.75 0.11 14.81
C TYR A 31 9.53 0.95 13.54
N ASP A 32 10.16 2.10 13.49
CA ASP A 32 10.36 2.93 12.30
C ASP A 32 11.75 3.55 12.39
N VAL A 33 12.32 3.94 11.27
CA VAL A 33 13.61 4.68 11.23
C VAL A 33 13.47 6.10 11.79
N ARG A 34 12.26 6.63 11.88
CA ARG A 34 11.93 7.92 12.48
C ARG A 34 11.46 7.71 13.92
N ASP A 35 11.97 8.48 14.84
CA ASP A 35 11.63 8.37 16.26
C ASP A 35 10.22 8.86 16.59
N GLU A 36 9.74 9.91 15.93
CA GLU A 36 8.45 10.55 16.24
C GLU A 36 7.28 9.54 16.24
N PRO A 37 7.00 8.78 15.18
CA PRO A 37 5.86 7.85 15.18
C PRO A 37 6.04 6.69 16.18
N VAL A 38 7.29 6.31 16.51
CA VAL A 38 7.59 5.30 17.53
C VAL A 38 7.24 5.83 18.93
N ILE A 39 7.60 7.09 19.23
CA ILE A 39 7.27 7.75 20.49
C ILE A 39 5.76 7.84 20.68
N ASP A 40 5.03 8.25 19.64
CA ASP A 40 3.57 8.36 19.68
C ASP A 40 2.89 7.02 20.01
N LEU A 41 3.32 5.95 19.35
CA LEU A 41 2.77 4.61 19.60
C LEU A 41 3.19 4.07 20.97
N ARG A 42 4.40 4.34 21.44
CA ARG A 42 4.81 4.01 22.80
C ARG A 42 3.93 4.71 23.83
N ASN A 43 3.62 5.99 23.63
CA ASN A 43 2.73 6.75 24.51
C ASN A 43 1.30 6.21 24.47
N ALA A 44 0.89 5.57 23.36
CA ALA A 44 -0.39 4.88 23.22
C ALA A 44 -0.38 3.45 23.80
N GLY A 45 0.75 2.91 24.27
CA GLY A 45 0.87 1.62 24.93
C GLY A 45 1.62 0.54 24.15
N ALA A 46 2.21 0.86 22.98
CA ALA A 46 3.06 -0.09 22.27
C ALA A 46 4.46 -0.20 22.89
N THR A 47 5.12 -1.32 22.69
CA THR A 47 6.54 -1.51 23.01
C THR A 47 7.39 -0.97 21.85
N ALA A 48 8.14 0.09 22.09
CA ALA A 48 9.11 0.63 21.14
C ALA A 48 10.32 -0.29 21.01
N CYS A 49 10.69 -0.62 19.80
CA CYS A 49 11.87 -1.42 19.45
C CYS A 49 12.91 -0.58 18.72
N LYS A 50 14.17 -1.05 18.73
CA LYS A 50 15.32 -0.36 18.12
C LYS A 50 15.68 -0.91 16.73
N SER A 51 14.98 -1.94 16.25
CA SER A 51 15.20 -2.59 14.96
C SER A 51 14.07 -3.51 14.56
N SER A 52 14.06 -3.89 13.29
CA SER A 52 13.17 -4.93 12.75
C SER A 52 13.40 -6.28 13.45
N ALA A 53 14.65 -6.64 13.72
CA ALA A 53 15.00 -7.83 14.48
C ALA A 53 14.39 -7.85 15.89
N GLU A 54 14.43 -6.73 16.60
CA GLU A 54 13.85 -6.64 17.95
C GLU A 54 12.31 -6.74 17.93
N VAL A 55 11.67 -6.23 16.87
CA VAL A 55 10.22 -6.43 16.65
C VAL A 55 9.91 -7.91 16.47
N ALA A 56 10.67 -8.60 15.61
CA ALA A 56 10.39 -9.98 15.23
C ALA A 56 10.63 -10.99 16.36
N ALA A 57 11.63 -10.76 17.22
CA ALA A 57 12.08 -11.69 18.25
C ALA A 57 10.99 -12.17 19.23
N ARG A 58 9.85 -11.52 19.31
CA ARG A 58 8.75 -11.86 20.22
C ARG A 58 7.39 -11.56 19.60
N SER A 59 7.25 -11.72 18.30
CA SER A 59 6.00 -11.47 17.57
C SER A 59 5.54 -12.73 16.85
N ASP A 60 4.28 -13.09 17.05
CA ASP A 60 3.62 -14.19 16.34
C ASP A 60 3.24 -13.75 14.91
N VAL A 61 2.92 -12.46 14.73
CA VAL A 61 2.62 -11.85 13.44
C VAL A 61 3.42 -10.57 13.29
N VAL A 62 4.32 -10.51 12.30
CA VAL A 62 5.13 -9.34 11.96
C VAL A 62 4.60 -8.73 10.68
N ILE A 63 4.15 -7.47 10.74
CA ILE A 63 3.63 -6.73 9.59
C ILE A 63 4.65 -5.66 9.18
N SER A 64 5.02 -5.66 7.90
CA SER A 64 5.89 -4.63 7.31
C SER A 64 5.09 -3.75 6.35
N LEU A 65 5.18 -2.43 6.54
CA LEU A 65 4.56 -1.38 5.73
C LEU A 65 5.58 -0.29 5.39
N VAL A 66 6.63 -0.67 4.71
CA VAL A 66 7.66 0.25 4.20
C VAL A 66 7.41 0.61 2.74
N LEU A 67 8.15 1.60 2.23
CA LEU A 67 7.82 2.25 0.96
C LEU A 67 8.11 1.38 -0.27
N ASP A 68 9.26 0.70 -0.29
CA ASP A 68 9.80 0.06 -1.48
C ASP A 68 10.54 -1.27 -1.20
N GLY A 69 11.08 -1.87 -2.25
CA GLY A 69 11.80 -3.14 -2.20
C GLY A 69 13.09 -3.05 -1.41
N ALA A 70 13.85 -1.96 -1.54
CA ALA A 70 15.12 -1.79 -0.83
C ALA A 70 14.90 -1.72 0.69
N GLN A 71 13.90 -0.97 1.12
CA GLN A 71 13.51 -0.92 2.53
C GLN A 71 12.97 -2.27 3.01
N THR A 72 12.21 -2.98 2.18
CA THR A 72 11.72 -4.32 2.53
C THR A 72 12.86 -5.33 2.63
N ASP A 73 13.85 -5.28 1.74
CA ASP A 73 15.04 -6.11 1.82
C ASP A 73 15.85 -5.82 3.11
N ASP A 74 15.99 -4.55 3.51
CA ASP A 74 16.64 -4.19 4.78
C ASP A 74 15.85 -4.69 5.98
N VAL A 75 14.53 -4.54 5.99
CA VAL A 75 13.65 -5.08 7.04
C VAL A 75 13.81 -6.58 7.20
N VAL A 76 13.94 -7.31 6.09
CA VAL A 76 13.98 -8.77 6.13
C VAL A 76 15.43 -9.29 6.27
N PHE A 77 16.35 -8.84 5.43
CA PHE A 77 17.69 -9.40 5.25
C PHE A 77 18.81 -8.52 5.79
N GLY A 78 18.53 -7.28 6.19
CA GLY A 78 19.53 -6.35 6.72
C GLY A 78 20.23 -6.91 7.95
N ALA A 79 21.34 -6.28 8.36
CA ALA A 79 22.11 -6.69 9.54
C ALA A 79 21.27 -6.74 10.81
N ARG A 80 20.23 -5.92 10.88
CA ARG A 80 19.24 -5.88 11.97
C ARG A 80 17.83 -6.29 11.47
N GLY A 81 17.78 -7.11 10.42
CA GLY A 81 16.57 -7.61 9.80
C GLY A 81 15.92 -8.75 10.58
N ILE A 82 14.64 -8.99 10.28
CA ILE A 82 13.81 -9.97 10.99
C ILE A 82 14.34 -11.38 10.87
N ILE A 83 15.01 -11.74 9.76
CA ILE A 83 15.53 -13.10 9.50
C ILE A 83 16.50 -13.60 10.58
N ASN A 84 17.12 -12.67 11.32
CA ASN A 84 18.07 -13.00 12.37
C ASN A 84 17.43 -13.46 13.68
N THR A 85 16.15 -13.11 13.90
CA THR A 85 15.49 -13.25 15.21
C THR A 85 14.06 -13.75 15.16
N ILE A 86 13.45 -13.83 13.96
CA ILE A 86 12.09 -14.33 13.82
C ILE A 86 12.01 -15.79 14.27
N GLU A 87 11.04 -16.09 15.11
CA GLU A 87 10.88 -17.42 15.70
C GLU A 87 10.07 -18.35 14.78
N SER A 88 10.40 -19.65 14.81
CA SER A 88 9.64 -20.65 14.07
C SER A 88 8.16 -20.62 14.43
N GLY A 89 7.29 -20.75 13.43
CA GLY A 89 5.84 -20.66 13.56
C GLY A 89 5.30 -19.25 13.41
N ALA A 90 6.12 -18.19 13.44
CA ALA A 90 5.69 -16.82 13.21
C ALA A 90 5.24 -16.60 11.75
N ILE A 91 4.41 -15.57 11.55
CA ILE A 91 3.91 -15.14 10.25
C ILE A 91 4.53 -13.77 9.94
N PHE A 92 5.20 -13.64 8.79
CA PHE A 92 5.57 -12.35 8.23
C PHE A 92 4.54 -11.93 7.19
N ALA A 93 4.01 -10.72 7.31
CA ALA A 93 3.05 -10.14 6.38
C ALA A 93 3.61 -8.83 5.79
N THR A 94 3.74 -8.74 4.47
CA THR A 94 4.17 -7.51 3.80
C THR A 94 3.00 -6.80 3.12
N GLY A 95 2.77 -5.54 3.51
CA GLY A 95 1.78 -4.66 2.88
C GLY A 95 2.36 -3.73 1.82
N SER A 96 3.68 -3.73 1.65
CA SER A 96 4.37 -2.96 0.60
C SER A 96 4.05 -3.50 -0.80
N THR A 97 3.92 -2.62 -1.79
CA THR A 97 3.75 -3.03 -3.19
C THR A 97 5.12 -3.27 -3.82
N LEU A 98 5.45 -4.54 -4.07
CA LEU A 98 6.77 -5.02 -4.47
C LEU A 98 6.77 -5.80 -5.80
N GLY A 99 5.64 -6.33 -6.20
CA GLY A 99 5.53 -7.37 -7.19
C GLY A 99 5.74 -8.78 -6.61
N PRO A 100 5.39 -9.85 -7.37
CA PRO A 100 5.45 -11.24 -6.88
C PRO A 100 6.86 -11.75 -6.57
N ALA A 101 7.85 -11.49 -7.43
CA ALA A 101 9.18 -12.09 -7.33
C ALA A 101 9.91 -11.77 -6.00
N PRO A 102 9.97 -10.51 -5.51
CA PRO A 102 10.57 -10.21 -4.21
C PRO A 102 9.88 -10.93 -3.05
N VAL A 103 8.55 -11.05 -3.10
CA VAL A 103 7.79 -11.72 -2.04
C VAL A 103 8.04 -13.23 -2.02
N LEU A 104 8.15 -13.85 -3.19
CA LEU A 104 8.53 -15.27 -3.31
C LEU A 104 9.94 -15.52 -2.74
N LYS A 105 10.90 -14.63 -3.02
CA LYS A 105 12.26 -14.68 -2.43
C LYS A 105 12.21 -14.62 -0.89
N ILE A 106 11.44 -13.69 -0.34
CA ILE A 106 11.25 -13.54 1.11
C ILE A 106 10.61 -14.81 1.69
N ALA A 107 9.54 -15.32 1.05
CA ALA A 107 8.84 -16.51 1.51
C ALA A 107 9.75 -17.73 1.56
N ALA A 108 10.58 -17.94 0.53
CA ALA A 108 11.55 -19.03 0.50
C ALA A 108 12.58 -18.94 1.65
N ALA A 109 13.09 -17.73 1.92
CA ALA A 109 14.06 -17.51 2.99
C ALA A 109 13.45 -17.75 4.38
N LEU A 110 12.24 -17.26 4.62
CA LEU A 110 11.56 -17.41 5.91
C LEU A 110 11.01 -18.82 6.13
N ALA A 111 10.65 -19.54 5.08
CA ALA A 111 10.29 -20.95 5.17
C ALA A 111 11.46 -21.79 5.70
N GLY A 112 12.70 -21.47 5.35
CA GLY A 112 13.92 -22.08 5.91
C GLY A 112 14.09 -21.86 7.42
N LYS A 113 13.36 -20.92 8.00
CA LYS A 113 13.28 -20.67 9.46
C LYS A 113 12.02 -21.27 10.11
N GLY A 114 11.21 -22.00 9.35
CA GLY A 114 9.91 -22.50 9.83
C GLY A 114 8.83 -21.42 9.98
N CYS A 115 8.99 -20.27 9.30
CA CYS A 115 8.05 -19.15 9.31
C CYS A 115 7.21 -19.11 8.05
N ALA A 116 5.97 -18.65 8.16
CA ALA A 116 5.09 -18.44 7.02
C ALA A 116 5.15 -16.99 6.53
N THR A 117 4.87 -16.80 5.24
CA THR A 117 4.77 -15.46 4.63
C THR A 117 3.40 -15.24 4.02
N ILE A 118 2.87 -14.03 4.17
CA ILE A 118 1.68 -13.50 3.52
C ILE A 118 2.07 -12.21 2.80
N ASP A 119 1.68 -12.05 1.56
CA ASP A 119 1.62 -10.76 0.92
C ASP A 119 0.20 -10.20 1.07
N MET A 120 0.11 -8.98 1.59
CA MET A 120 -1.17 -8.33 1.88
C MET A 120 -1.16 -6.85 1.47
N PRO A 121 -0.85 -6.51 0.23
CA PRO A 121 -0.95 -5.12 -0.19
C PRO A 121 -2.34 -4.56 0.07
N ILE A 122 -2.37 -3.25 0.32
CA ILE A 122 -3.53 -2.56 0.88
C ILE A 122 -4.09 -1.51 -0.09
N THR A 123 -5.38 -1.19 0.08
CA THR A 123 -6.04 -0.04 -0.52
C THR A 123 -6.99 0.62 0.48
N GLY A 124 -7.36 1.90 0.24
CA GLY A 124 -8.25 2.68 1.11
C GLY A 124 -7.60 3.97 1.67
N GLY A 125 -6.28 4.07 1.64
CA GLY A 125 -5.57 5.27 2.07
C GLY A 125 -5.63 5.56 3.57
N TYR A 126 -5.22 6.77 3.96
CA TYR A 126 -5.11 7.18 5.36
C TYR A 126 -6.43 7.11 6.13
N LEU A 127 -7.54 7.58 5.51
CA LEU A 127 -8.84 7.61 6.18
C LEU A 127 -9.30 6.19 6.55
N ALA A 128 -9.28 5.28 5.57
CA ALA A 128 -9.62 3.89 5.81
C ALA A 128 -8.71 3.21 6.86
N ALA A 129 -7.40 3.52 6.87
CA ALA A 129 -6.49 3.02 7.89
C ALA A 129 -6.88 3.52 9.29
N SER A 130 -7.23 4.80 9.43
CA SER A 130 -7.62 5.41 10.70
C SER A 130 -8.94 4.85 11.22
N GLU A 131 -9.86 4.50 10.33
CA GLU A 131 -11.17 3.94 10.67
C GLU A 131 -11.16 2.41 10.84
N GLY A 132 -10.06 1.73 10.50
CA GLY A 132 -10.00 0.27 10.48
C GLY A 132 -10.77 -0.34 9.30
N LYS A 133 -10.86 0.38 8.21
CA LYS A 133 -11.61 0.02 6.99
C LYS A 133 -10.72 -0.24 5.77
N LEU A 134 -9.47 -0.59 5.98
CA LEU A 134 -8.59 -0.98 4.87
C LEU A 134 -9.17 -2.19 4.12
N ALA A 135 -8.86 -2.27 2.83
CA ALA A 135 -9.07 -3.49 2.06
C ALA A 135 -7.72 -4.13 1.74
N LEU A 136 -7.63 -5.43 2.02
CA LEU A 136 -6.43 -6.25 1.82
C LEU A 136 -6.62 -7.18 0.63
N MET A 137 -5.60 -7.28 -0.21
CA MET A 137 -5.48 -8.25 -1.29
C MET A 137 -4.45 -9.29 -0.84
N VAL A 138 -4.90 -10.47 -0.41
CA VAL A 138 -4.04 -11.40 0.31
C VAL A 138 -3.57 -12.52 -0.60
N GLY A 139 -2.25 -12.71 -0.70
CA GLY A 139 -1.60 -13.90 -1.24
C GLY A 139 -0.97 -14.73 -0.12
N GLY A 140 -1.20 -16.04 -0.15
CA GLY A 140 -0.65 -16.94 0.85
C GLY A 140 -1.50 -18.18 1.08
N ASP A 141 -1.03 -19.03 1.98
CA ASP A 141 -1.74 -20.23 2.41
C ASP A 141 -3.00 -19.85 3.23
N GLU A 142 -4.10 -20.59 3.01
CA GLU A 142 -5.38 -20.31 3.65
C GLU A 142 -5.35 -20.54 5.17
N ALA A 143 -4.67 -21.58 5.62
CA ALA A 143 -4.54 -21.87 7.06
C ALA A 143 -3.66 -20.82 7.76
N VAL A 144 -2.63 -20.31 7.07
CA VAL A 144 -1.79 -19.21 7.57
C VAL A 144 -2.61 -17.93 7.66
N LEU A 145 -3.42 -17.61 6.63
CA LEU A 145 -4.33 -16.47 6.66
C LEU A 145 -5.32 -16.57 7.82
N ALA A 146 -5.93 -17.74 8.02
CA ALA A 146 -6.87 -17.97 9.13
C ALA A 146 -6.25 -17.66 10.50
N ARG A 147 -4.97 -17.99 10.70
CA ARG A 147 -4.23 -17.66 11.93
C ARG A 147 -3.98 -16.16 12.09
N ALA A 148 -3.74 -15.44 11.00
CA ALA A 148 -3.51 -13.99 11.01
C ALA A 148 -4.82 -13.18 11.02
N MET A 149 -5.96 -13.79 10.68
CA MET A 149 -7.25 -13.13 10.51
C MET A 149 -7.69 -12.28 11.71
N PRO A 150 -7.54 -12.71 12.97
CA PRO A 150 -7.90 -11.87 14.12
C PRO A 150 -7.14 -10.54 14.16
N VAL A 151 -5.85 -10.56 13.76
CA VAL A 151 -5.02 -9.35 13.69
C VAL A 151 -5.46 -8.48 12.51
N PHE A 152 -5.63 -9.06 11.32
CA PHE A 152 -6.00 -8.31 10.12
C PHE A 152 -7.38 -7.66 10.23
N SER A 153 -8.35 -8.34 10.84
CA SER A 153 -9.70 -7.79 11.10
C SER A 153 -9.70 -6.59 12.05
N SER A 154 -8.62 -6.33 12.79
CA SER A 154 -8.52 -5.17 13.66
C SER A 154 -8.34 -3.85 12.90
N PHE A 155 -7.85 -3.89 11.66
CA PHE A 155 -7.55 -2.71 10.85
C PHE A 155 -8.11 -2.77 9.42
N ALA A 156 -8.70 -3.89 9.02
CA ALA A 156 -9.28 -4.07 7.70
C ALA A 156 -10.74 -4.52 7.78
N HIS A 157 -11.56 -4.02 6.85
CA HIS A 157 -12.97 -4.39 6.71
C HIS A 157 -13.18 -5.43 5.61
N VAL A 158 -12.36 -5.36 4.55
CA VAL A 158 -12.39 -6.30 3.43
C VAL A 158 -11.06 -7.02 3.35
N ILE A 159 -11.09 -8.35 3.44
CA ILE A 159 -9.90 -9.20 3.33
C ILE A 159 -10.17 -10.24 2.25
N THR A 160 -9.58 -10.05 1.06
CA THR A 160 -9.81 -10.92 -0.08
C THR A 160 -8.56 -11.74 -0.36
N ARG A 161 -8.66 -13.07 -0.26
CA ARG A 161 -7.60 -13.98 -0.67
C ARG A 161 -7.58 -14.08 -2.20
N ALA A 162 -6.50 -13.59 -2.79
CA ALA A 162 -6.30 -13.58 -4.25
C ALA A 162 -5.72 -14.90 -4.78
N GLY A 163 -5.08 -15.71 -3.92
CA GLY A 163 -4.44 -16.95 -4.31
C GLY A 163 -3.26 -17.32 -3.41
N GLY A 164 -2.29 -18.08 -3.93
CA GLY A 164 -1.03 -18.37 -3.25
C GLY A 164 -0.17 -17.12 -3.05
N ILE A 165 1.01 -17.33 -2.42
CA ILE A 165 1.97 -16.25 -2.18
C ILE A 165 2.34 -15.54 -3.49
N GLY A 166 2.36 -14.20 -3.49
CA GLY A 166 2.57 -13.34 -4.65
C GLY A 166 1.27 -12.95 -5.39
N ALA A 167 0.15 -13.67 -5.19
CA ALA A 167 -1.11 -13.34 -5.85
C ALA A 167 -1.71 -12.01 -5.37
N GLY A 168 -1.54 -11.64 -4.11
CA GLY A 168 -1.93 -10.34 -3.59
C GLY A 168 -1.18 -9.21 -4.28
N GLN A 169 0.13 -9.39 -4.53
CA GLN A 169 0.94 -8.43 -5.27
C GLN A 169 0.45 -8.26 -6.72
N ALA A 170 0.18 -9.35 -7.42
CA ALA A 170 -0.34 -9.30 -8.78
C ALA A 170 -1.71 -8.59 -8.82
N ALA A 171 -2.61 -8.90 -7.88
CA ALA A 171 -3.90 -8.24 -7.75
C ALA A 171 -3.74 -6.73 -7.47
N LYS A 172 -2.79 -6.35 -6.59
CA LYS A 172 -2.50 -4.95 -6.29
C LYS A 172 -1.97 -4.21 -7.51
N LEU A 173 -1.06 -4.80 -8.27
CA LEU A 173 -0.51 -4.16 -9.48
C LEU A 173 -1.59 -3.96 -10.55
N ALA A 174 -2.48 -4.94 -10.76
CA ALA A 174 -3.64 -4.78 -11.64
C ALA A 174 -4.58 -3.66 -11.15
N HIS A 175 -4.87 -3.61 -9.83
CA HIS A 175 -5.65 -2.53 -9.23
C HIS A 175 -5.00 -1.16 -9.43
N GLN A 176 -3.68 -1.03 -9.21
CA GLN A 176 -2.97 0.24 -9.37
C GLN A 176 -2.91 0.70 -10.83
N LEU A 177 -2.77 -0.22 -11.77
CA LEU A 177 -2.86 0.06 -13.20
C LEU A 177 -4.22 0.68 -13.56
N ILE A 178 -5.31 0.02 -13.16
CA ILE A 178 -6.68 0.50 -13.43
C ILE A 178 -6.92 1.86 -12.77
N MET A 179 -6.51 2.02 -11.49
CA MET A 179 -6.62 3.29 -10.79
C MET A 179 -5.88 4.42 -11.52
N SER A 180 -4.68 4.17 -11.99
CA SER A 180 -3.86 5.17 -12.68
C SER A 180 -4.46 5.59 -14.02
N VAL A 181 -5.01 4.63 -14.78
CA VAL A 181 -5.77 4.91 -16.02
C VAL A 181 -6.99 5.79 -15.71
N ASN A 182 -7.75 5.44 -14.67
CA ASN A 182 -8.93 6.20 -14.25
C ASN A 182 -8.58 7.63 -13.82
N VAL A 183 -7.48 7.83 -13.12
CA VAL A 183 -6.99 9.17 -12.71
C VAL A 183 -6.71 10.02 -13.93
N LEU A 184 -5.92 9.54 -14.89
CA LEU A 184 -5.59 10.32 -16.07
C LEU A 184 -6.79 10.53 -16.98
N GLY A 185 -7.61 9.51 -17.21
CA GLY A 185 -8.84 9.65 -17.97
C GLY A 185 -9.80 10.68 -17.38
N LEU A 186 -9.93 10.71 -16.04
CA LEU A 186 -10.75 11.71 -15.35
C LEU A 186 -10.17 13.12 -15.56
N LEU A 187 -8.86 13.31 -15.40
CA LEU A 187 -8.19 14.60 -15.60
C LEU A 187 -8.37 15.14 -17.03
N GLU A 188 -8.18 14.28 -18.02
CA GLU A 188 -8.34 14.65 -19.43
C GLU A 188 -9.80 14.96 -19.78
N GLY A 189 -10.73 14.12 -19.32
CA GLY A 189 -12.16 14.31 -19.53
C GLY A 189 -12.69 15.61 -18.89
N LEU A 190 -12.28 15.91 -17.65
CA LEU A 190 -12.62 17.16 -16.99
C LEU A 190 -12.01 18.35 -17.73
N SER A 191 -10.75 18.28 -18.13
CA SER A 191 -10.08 19.37 -18.88
C SER A 191 -10.78 19.64 -20.20
N LEU A 192 -11.16 18.59 -20.94
CA LEU A 192 -11.87 18.71 -22.22
C LEU A 192 -13.26 19.36 -22.04
N GLY A 193 -14.04 18.88 -21.06
CA GLY A 193 -15.39 19.39 -20.83
C GLY A 193 -15.40 20.84 -20.36
N VAL A 194 -14.46 21.22 -19.48
CA VAL A 194 -14.32 22.61 -19.03
C VAL A 194 -13.88 23.52 -20.17
N ALA A 195 -12.94 23.09 -21.00
CA ALA A 195 -12.55 23.82 -22.21
C ALA A 195 -13.71 23.96 -23.20
N GLY A 196 -14.64 23.00 -23.23
CA GLY A 196 -15.89 23.04 -23.99
C GLY A 196 -16.99 23.89 -23.37
N GLY A 197 -16.72 24.58 -22.26
CA GLY A 197 -17.66 25.52 -21.61
C GLY A 197 -18.57 24.90 -20.54
N VAL A 198 -18.39 23.64 -20.17
CA VAL A 198 -19.16 23.00 -19.08
C VAL A 198 -18.58 23.41 -17.73
N GLN A 199 -19.47 23.81 -16.81
CA GLN A 199 -19.03 24.13 -15.44
C GLN A 199 -18.49 22.88 -14.75
N PRO A 200 -17.34 22.99 -14.00
CA PRO A 200 -16.66 21.83 -13.41
C PRO A 200 -17.57 20.96 -12.54
N ASP A 201 -18.39 21.55 -11.70
CA ASP A 201 -19.27 20.79 -10.79
C ASP A 201 -20.43 20.10 -11.53
N VAL A 202 -20.94 20.73 -12.59
CA VAL A 202 -21.95 20.12 -13.48
C VAL A 202 -21.34 18.90 -14.20
N LEU A 203 -20.11 19.03 -14.70
CA LEU A 203 -19.42 17.95 -15.38
C LEU A 203 -19.13 16.78 -14.43
N LYS A 204 -18.66 17.07 -13.21
CA LYS A 204 -18.47 16.05 -12.16
C LYS A 204 -19.78 15.32 -11.82
N GLN A 205 -20.90 16.05 -11.78
CA GLN A 205 -22.22 15.45 -11.55
C GLN A 205 -22.62 14.52 -12.71
N ILE A 206 -22.45 14.96 -13.95
CA ILE A 206 -22.73 14.14 -15.15
C ILE A 206 -21.88 12.86 -15.14
N ILE A 207 -20.60 12.97 -14.83
CA ILE A 207 -19.70 11.81 -14.75
C ILE A 207 -20.14 10.87 -13.62
N ARG A 208 -20.51 11.42 -12.46
CA ARG A 208 -20.95 10.62 -11.29
C ARG A 208 -22.23 9.83 -11.59
N ASP A 209 -23.16 10.41 -12.32
CA ASP A 209 -24.44 9.78 -12.64
C ASP A 209 -24.37 8.87 -13.88
N GLY A 210 -23.28 8.95 -14.63
CA GLY A 210 -23.03 8.20 -15.84
C GLY A 210 -22.13 6.97 -15.66
N ILE A 211 -21.99 6.20 -16.75
CA ILE A 211 -21.14 5.00 -16.81
C ILE A 211 -19.65 5.30 -16.67
N ALA A 212 -19.22 6.55 -16.81
CA ALA A 212 -17.85 6.99 -16.64
C ALA A 212 -17.46 7.18 -15.16
N ASN A 213 -18.38 6.95 -14.23
CA ASN A 213 -18.11 7.07 -12.80
C ASN A 213 -17.04 6.07 -12.33
N SER A 214 -16.23 6.50 -11.38
CA SER A 214 -15.22 5.66 -10.71
C SER A 214 -15.03 6.10 -9.26
N SER A 215 -14.46 5.22 -8.42
CA SER A 215 -14.08 5.56 -7.05
C SER A 215 -13.05 6.72 -6.99
N VAL A 216 -12.31 6.96 -8.06
CA VAL A 216 -11.39 8.09 -8.18
C VAL A 216 -12.17 9.42 -8.10
N LEU A 217 -13.29 9.53 -8.81
CA LEU A 217 -14.13 10.73 -8.74
C LEU A 217 -14.79 10.87 -7.36
N ALA A 218 -15.25 9.79 -6.75
CA ALA A 218 -15.84 9.83 -5.41
C ALA A 218 -14.84 10.33 -4.35
N LEU A 219 -13.58 9.93 -4.47
CA LEU A 219 -12.49 10.37 -3.58
C LEU A 219 -11.91 11.74 -3.96
N TRP A 220 -12.33 12.35 -5.07
CA TRP A 220 -11.75 13.59 -5.58
C TRP A 220 -11.84 14.74 -4.59
N ASN A 221 -12.95 14.89 -3.88
CA ASN A 221 -13.16 15.97 -2.91
C ASN A 221 -12.20 15.81 -1.70
N ASP A 222 -11.88 14.60 -1.31
CA ASP A 222 -10.99 14.32 -0.17
C ASP A 222 -9.52 14.33 -0.58
N MET A 223 -9.21 13.85 -1.76
CA MET A 223 -7.85 13.71 -2.28
C MET A 223 -7.43 14.87 -3.18
N GLY A 224 -8.38 15.51 -3.86
CA GLY A 224 -8.12 16.60 -4.80
C GLY A 224 -7.29 17.74 -4.19
N PRO A 225 -7.60 18.27 -2.99
CA PRO A 225 -6.80 19.29 -2.32
C PRO A 225 -5.38 18.79 -1.98
N ARG A 226 -5.22 17.50 -1.63
CA ARG A 226 -3.90 16.90 -1.37
C ARG A 226 -3.12 16.72 -2.66
N TRP A 227 -3.77 16.28 -3.72
CA TRP A 227 -3.16 16.15 -5.04
C TRP A 227 -2.80 17.51 -5.60
N LYS A 228 -3.68 18.50 -5.48
CA LYS A 228 -3.38 19.89 -5.86
C LYS A 228 -2.14 20.39 -5.12
N LYS A 229 -2.07 20.24 -3.81
CA LYS A 229 -0.90 20.62 -3.01
C LYS A 229 0.35 19.85 -3.41
N MET A 230 0.24 18.56 -3.71
CA MET A 230 1.34 17.75 -4.24
C MET A 230 1.78 18.24 -5.61
N LEU A 231 0.85 18.51 -6.52
CA LEU A 231 1.12 19.04 -7.86
C LEU A 231 1.76 20.44 -7.81
N GLU A 232 1.33 21.29 -6.87
CA GLU A 232 1.89 22.64 -6.67
C GLU A 232 3.27 22.63 -5.98
N ALA A 233 3.51 21.67 -5.08
CA ALA A 233 4.76 21.61 -4.29
C ALA A 233 5.90 20.88 -5.00
N SER A 234 5.66 20.35 -6.19
CA SER A 234 6.51 19.31 -6.76
C SER A 234 7.48 19.82 -7.82
N ALA A 235 8.75 19.52 -7.62
CA ALA A 235 9.69 19.44 -8.73
C ALA A 235 9.25 18.35 -9.73
N PRO A 236 9.58 18.49 -11.03
CA PRO A 236 9.27 17.45 -12.01
C PRO A 236 9.70 16.06 -11.50
N GLY A 237 8.75 15.15 -11.38
CA GLY A 237 9.01 13.77 -10.97
C GLY A 237 8.70 13.39 -9.51
N SER A 238 8.22 14.32 -8.67
CA SER A 238 7.88 14.03 -7.27
C SER A 238 6.38 13.78 -7.01
N GLU A 239 5.55 14.05 -7.99
CA GLU A 239 4.11 14.03 -7.86
C GLU A 239 3.53 12.62 -8.00
N LEU A 240 3.18 11.95 -7.05
CA LEU A 240 2.67 10.58 -7.07
C LEU A 240 3.79 9.52 -7.17
N PRO A 241 4.83 9.60 -6.33
CA PRO A 241 5.95 8.66 -6.40
C PRO A 241 5.50 7.19 -6.27
N ASN A 242 4.44 6.94 -5.49
CA ASN A 242 3.88 5.61 -5.34
C ASN A 242 3.16 5.12 -6.62
N MET A 243 2.44 6.01 -7.32
CA MET A 243 1.77 5.66 -8.57
C MET A 243 2.80 5.31 -9.66
N ARG A 244 3.87 6.11 -9.80
CA ARG A 244 4.96 5.84 -10.75
C ARG A 244 5.63 4.51 -10.45
N LYS A 245 6.04 4.30 -9.20
CA LYS A 245 6.66 3.05 -8.77
C LYS A 245 5.76 1.84 -9.07
N ASP A 246 4.50 1.92 -8.71
CA ASP A 246 3.55 0.82 -8.90
C ASP A 246 3.28 0.53 -10.39
N LEU A 247 3.21 1.59 -11.24
CA LEU A 247 3.10 1.43 -12.70
C LEU A 247 4.33 0.76 -13.30
N HIS A 248 5.55 1.19 -12.92
CA HIS A 248 6.78 0.56 -13.38
C HIS A 248 6.82 -0.92 -12.99
N THR A 249 6.50 -1.24 -11.73
CA THR A 249 6.44 -2.63 -11.24
C THR A 249 5.37 -3.44 -12.01
N ALA A 250 4.21 -2.83 -12.34
CA ALA A 250 3.18 -3.50 -13.14
C ALA A 250 3.65 -3.79 -14.58
N LEU A 251 4.36 -2.85 -15.19
CA LEU A 251 4.93 -3.04 -16.54
C LEU A 251 6.08 -4.07 -16.55
N GLU A 252 6.86 -4.16 -15.48
CA GLU A 252 7.87 -5.21 -15.30
C GLU A 252 7.22 -6.59 -15.21
N LEU A 253 6.22 -6.74 -14.35
CA LEU A 253 5.45 -7.98 -14.23
C LEU A 253 4.79 -8.37 -15.58
N ALA A 254 4.23 -7.39 -16.31
CA ALA A 254 3.62 -7.65 -17.61
C ALA A 254 4.64 -8.18 -18.64
N ARG A 255 5.88 -7.65 -18.65
CA ARG A 255 6.97 -8.17 -19.51
C ARG A 255 7.34 -9.60 -19.14
N GLU A 256 7.48 -9.90 -17.84
CA GLU A 256 7.77 -11.24 -17.35
C GLU A 256 6.69 -12.26 -17.75
N LEU A 257 5.43 -11.85 -17.71
CA LEU A 257 4.27 -12.70 -18.05
C LEU A 257 3.91 -12.68 -19.55
N GLY A 258 4.57 -11.91 -20.38
CA GLY A 258 4.25 -11.76 -21.81
C GLY A 258 2.93 -11.03 -22.09
N VAL A 259 2.41 -10.28 -21.13
CA VAL A 259 1.16 -9.50 -21.26
C VAL A 259 1.45 -8.13 -21.85
N LYS A 260 0.69 -7.73 -22.87
CA LYS A 260 0.82 -6.40 -23.49
C LYS A 260 -0.10 -5.39 -22.79
N LEU A 261 0.46 -4.28 -22.32
CA LEU A 261 -0.25 -3.20 -21.64
C LEU A 261 -0.06 -1.85 -22.37
N PRO A 262 -0.62 -1.65 -23.58
CA PRO A 262 -0.39 -0.43 -24.35
C PRO A 262 -0.88 0.83 -23.63
N VAL A 263 -2.06 0.81 -23.03
CA VAL A 263 -2.61 1.94 -22.24
C VAL A 263 -1.74 2.18 -20.99
N GLY A 264 -1.38 1.13 -20.26
CA GLY A 264 -0.50 1.22 -19.09
C GLY A 264 0.87 1.84 -19.42
N THR A 265 1.42 1.51 -20.58
CA THR A 265 2.68 2.10 -21.05
C THR A 265 2.56 3.60 -21.26
N GLN A 266 1.49 4.06 -21.93
CA GLN A 266 1.24 5.49 -22.12
C GLN A 266 1.01 6.22 -20.80
N VAL A 267 0.22 5.66 -19.90
CA VAL A 267 -0.04 6.21 -18.57
C VAL A 267 1.27 6.34 -17.77
N SER A 268 2.15 5.34 -17.84
CA SER A 268 3.47 5.40 -17.19
C SER A 268 4.35 6.52 -17.76
N GLN A 269 4.40 6.67 -19.10
CA GLN A 269 5.15 7.75 -19.74
C GLN A 269 4.63 9.14 -19.35
N ILE A 270 3.31 9.31 -19.25
CA ILE A 270 2.71 10.57 -18.80
C ILE A 270 3.07 10.82 -17.32
N ALA A 271 2.99 9.82 -16.47
CA ALA A 271 3.37 9.93 -15.07
C ALA A 271 4.86 10.24 -14.88
N ASP A 272 5.73 9.71 -15.74
CA ASP A 272 7.18 9.98 -15.74
C ASP A 272 7.49 11.40 -16.22
N ALA A 273 6.76 11.90 -17.23
CA ALA A 273 6.88 13.27 -17.71
C ALA A 273 6.38 14.33 -16.71
N GLY A 274 5.69 13.89 -15.67
CA GLY A 274 5.08 14.76 -14.66
C GLY A 274 3.68 15.24 -15.05
N ILE A 275 2.71 14.90 -14.25
CA ILE A 275 1.32 15.38 -14.40
C ILE A 275 1.26 16.92 -14.22
N ALA A 276 2.25 17.49 -13.50
CA ALA A 276 2.34 18.92 -13.16
C ALA A 276 2.86 19.84 -14.27
N THR A 277 3.10 19.34 -15.48
CA THR A 277 3.64 20.19 -16.56
C THR A 277 2.67 21.23 -17.14
N GLY A 278 1.59 21.59 -16.39
CA GLY A 278 0.60 22.55 -16.84
C GLY A 278 -0.35 22.03 -17.93
N ARG A 279 -0.27 20.74 -18.24
CA ARG A 279 -1.13 20.11 -19.25
C ARG A 279 -2.57 19.93 -18.78
N TYR A 280 -2.78 19.89 -17.46
CA TYR A 280 -4.10 19.75 -16.86
C TYR A 280 -4.47 21.04 -16.18
N ASN A 281 -5.68 21.54 -16.47
CA ASN A 281 -6.14 22.83 -15.98
C ASN A 281 -6.14 22.86 -14.43
N PRO A 282 -5.46 23.86 -13.80
CA PRO A 282 -5.41 24.02 -12.34
C PRO A 282 -6.78 24.29 -11.69
N LEU A 283 -7.83 24.52 -12.47
CA LEU A 283 -9.20 24.65 -11.98
C LEU A 283 -9.86 23.30 -11.65
N LEU A 284 -9.17 22.20 -11.90
CA LEU A 284 -9.55 20.87 -11.52
C LEU A 284 -8.86 20.46 -10.23
#